data_177d6240c4099b28e3c5da5aee6d8893
#
_entry.id   177d6240c4099b28e3c5da5aee6d8893
#
_cell.length_a   1.000
_cell.length_b   1.000
_cell.length_c   1.000
_cell.angle_alpha   90.00
_cell.angle_beta   90.00
_cell.angle_gamma   90.00
#
_symmetry.space_group_name_H-M   'P 1'
#
loop_
_entity.id
_entity.type
_entity.pdbx_description
1 polymer ?
#
loop_
_entity_poly.entity_id
_entity_poly.type
_entity_poly.pdbx_seq_one_letter_code
_entity_poly.pdbx_strand_id
1 'polypeptide(L)'
;MLTGSLFTRLRSPRPLSFYVVLFLLSFLSCQGLTAQQPPAPPNAKSSFTVRLMNIEAATNETFRYNATLHNGSAKTVVYDLTTAMPEGWMIAYKVDGNRVTSLNLDGAKTQDISIEINAAINAKPDKYKIRVKASSAIDTLALDLEAVVKGSYSLELTTPTGRLSDEVTSGSQREIHLVAKNTGTLPLNDIELSSQLPSKWECNFEPAKIQQLDAGKTVDIIAKLNVPDKTIAGDYASTFTIRNANSNAQAAFRIIVKTSLLSGWLGILVILLAAGLVYYLIRKYGRR
;
A
#
# COMPACT_ATOMS: atom_id res chain seq x y z
N MET A 1 -94.20 -10.78 20.65
CA MET A 1 -94.99 -10.02 19.69
C MET A 1 -94.10 -9.37 18.68
N LEU A 2 -94.35 -9.73 17.40
CA LEU A 2 -94.16 -8.99 16.18
C LEU A 2 -92.67 -8.85 15.69
N THR A 3 -92.23 -9.70 14.77
CA THR A 3 -92.30 -9.62 13.32
C THR A 3 -91.49 -8.45 12.80
N GLY A 4 -90.48 -8.60 12.00
CA GLY A 4 -90.25 -9.31 10.85
C GLY A 4 -89.27 -8.62 9.93
N SER A 5 -88.95 -9.27 8.95
CA SER A 5 -88.52 -8.89 7.59
C SER A 5 -87.01 -8.83 7.37
N LEU A 6 -86.55 -9.97 6.86
CA LEU A 6 -85.35 -10.14 6.03
C LEU A 6 -85.50 -9.39 4.73
N PHE A 7 -84.59 -8.54 4.37
CA PHE A 7 -84.34 -8.19 2.97
C PHE A 7 -82.94 -8.72 2.57
N THR A 8 -82.99 -9.87 1.87
CA THR A 8 -81.85 -10.42 1.14
C THR A 8 -81.62 -9.57 -0.09
N ARG A 9 -80.54 -8.81 -0.13
CA ARG A 9 -80.01 -8.23 -1.40
C ARG A 9 -79.21 -9.27 -2.12
N LEU A 10 -79.67 -9.76 -3.24
CA LEU A 10 -78.97 -10.52 -4.26
C LEU A 10 -77.81 -9.68 -4.83
N ARG A 11 -76.63 -10.13 -4.60
CA ARG A 11 -75.41 -9.59 -5.20
C ARG A 11 -75.15 -10.32 -6.51
N SER A 12 -75.39 -9.66 -7.63
CA SER A 12 -75.06 -10.19 -8.95
C SER A 12 -73.59 -10.47 -9.13
N PRO A 13 -73.14 -11.59 -9.66
CA PRO A 13 -71.77 -11.85 -9.96
C PRO A 13 -71.28 -10.96 -11.12
N ARG A 14 -70.28 -10.12 -10.88
CA ARG A 14 -69.63 -9.38 -11.96
C ARG A 14 -68.73 -10.38 -12.74
N PRO A 15 -68.78 -10.36 -14.07
CA PRO A 15 -68.10 -11.34 -14.91
C PRO A 15 -66.53 -11.10 -14.75
N LEU A 16 -65.83 -12.19 -14.55
CA LEU A 16 -64.36 -12.29 -14.39
C LEU A 16 -63.59 -11.66 -15.56
N SER A 17 -64.24 -11.44 -16.69
CA SER A 17 -63.71 -10.83 -17.91
C SER A 17 -63.30 -9.34 -17.74
N PHE A 18 -63.94 -8.63 -16.80
CA PHE A 18 -63.65 -7.21 -16.61
C PHE A 18 -62.29 -6.95 -15.94
N TYR A 19 -61.83 -7.87 -15.09
CA TYR A 19 -60.52 -7.77 -14.41
C TYR A 19 -59.35 -8.20 -15.31
N VAL A 20 -59.59 -9.11 -16.24
CA VAL A 20 -58.57 -9.57 -17.21
C VAL A 20 -58.26 -8.46 -18.23
N VAL A 21 -59.26 -7.70 -18.68
CA VAL A 21 -59.04 -6.56 -19.60
C VAL A 21 -58.36 -5.38 -18.89
N LEU A 22 -58.63 -5.13 -17.60
CA LEU A 22 -57.96 -4.08 -16.84
C LEU A 22 -56.48 -4.44 -16.53
N PHE A 23 -56.19 -5.74 -16.35
CA PHE A 23 -54.81 -6.23 -16.11
C PHE A 23 -53.99 -6.26 -17.39
N LEU A 24 -54.58 -6.50 -18.55
CA LEU A 24 -53.91 -6.43 -19.86
C LEU A 24 -53.66 -4.99 -20.32
N LEU A 25 -54.46 -4.03 -19.94
CA LEU A 25 -54.23 -2.60 -20.20
C LEU A 25 -53.14 -1.97 -19.31
N SER A 26 -52.92 -2.53 -18.12
CA SER A 26 -51.82 -2.07 -17.25
C SER A 26 -50.42 -2.59 -17.66
N PHE A 27 -50.36 -3.68 -18.46
CA PHE A 27 -49.09 -4.23 -18.95
C PHE A 27 -48.58 -3.56 -20.23
N LEU A 28 -49.45 -2.77 -20.92
CA LEU A 28 -49.08 -2.11 -22.19
C LEU A 28 -48.47 -0.69 -21.98
N SER A 29 -48.40 -0.19 -20.76
CA SER A 29 -47.89 1.16 -20.43
C SER A 29 -46.50 1.18 -19.83
N CYS A 30 -45.79 0.03 -19.72
CA CYS A 30 -44.40 -0.05 -19.27
C CYS A 30 -43.44 -0.31 -20.44
N GLN A 31 -43.66 0.35 -21.58
CA GLN A 31 -42.59 0.53 -22.56
C GLN A 31 -41.69 1.63 -22.01
N GLY A 32 -40.47 1.24 -21.56
CA GLY A 32 -39.48 2.12 -21.00
C GLY A 32 -39.31 3.35 -21.86
N LEU A 33 -39.56 4.52 -21.23
CA LEU A 33 -38.94 5.73 -21.68
C LEU A 33 -37.42 5.54 -21.54
N THR A 34 -36.78 5.01 -22.59
CA THR A 34 -35.40 5.33 -22.82
C THR A 34 -35.38 6.85 -22.93
N ALA A 35 -34.83 7.47 -21.90
CA ALA A 35 -34.52 8.89 -21.96
C ALA A 35 -33.55 9.07 -23.14
N GLN A 36 -34.09 9.37 -24.29
CA GLN A 36 -33.36 9.77 -25.48
C GLN A 36 -32.73 11.09 -25.09
N GLN A 37 -31.42 11.09 -24.81
CA GLN A 37 -30.64 12.30 -24.60
C GLN A 37 -30.96 13.21 -25.78
N PRO A 38 -31.42 14.47 -25.55
CA PRO A 38 -31.81 15.34 -26.66
C PRO A 38 -30.62 15.44 -27.62
N PRO A 39 -30.87 15.34 -28.96
CA PRO A 39 -29.81 15.49 -29.94
C PRO A 39 -29.14 16.83 -29.71
N ALA A 40 -27.82 16.82 -29.58
CA ALA A 40 -27.03 18.02 -29.46
C ALA A 40 -27.39 18.99 -30.65
N PRO A 41 -27.49 20.30 -30.43
CA PRO A 41 -27.84 21.26 -31.49
C PRO A 41 -26.88 21.09 -32.67
N PRO A 42 -27.34 21.17 -33.92
CA PRO A 42 -26.61 20.77 -35.13
C PRO A 42 -25.37 21.59 -35.46
N ASN A 43 -24.86 22.41 -34.56
CA ASN A 43 -23.61 23.21 -34.64
C ASN A 43 -22.89 23.29 -33.32
N ALA A 44 -22.98 22.29 -32.47
CA ALA A 44 -22.18 22.23 -31.25
C ALA A 44 -20.71 22.08 -31.62
N LYS A 45 -19.85 22.98 -31.11
CA LYS A 45 -18.40 22.88 -31.29
C LYS A 45 -17.86 21.60 -30.60
N SER A 46 -16.94 20.92 -31.27
CA SER A 46 -16.23 19.77 -30.62
C SER A 46 -15.62 20.22 -29.29
N SER A 47 -15.69 19.37 -28.30
CA SER A 47 -15.16 19.67 -26.95
C SER A 47 -14.55 18.45 -26.29
N PHE A 48 -13.51 18.71 -25.51
CA PHE A 48 -12.87 17.71 -24.66
C PHE A 48 -12.82 18.26 -23.24
N THR A 49 -13.60 17.68 -22.33
CA THR A 49 -13.86 18.24 -21.00
C THR A 49 -13.69 17.19 -19.92
N VAL A 50 -13.47 17.62 -18.70
CA VAL A 50 -13.40 16.78 -17.51
C VAL A 50 -14.10 17.46 -16.36
N ARG A 51 -14.76 16.70 -15.50
CA ARG A 51 -15.42 17.24 -14.30
C ARG A 51 -14.43 17.55 -13.18
N LEU A 52 -13.45 16.66 -12.97
CA LEU A 52 -12.43 16.80 -11.94
C LEU A 52 -11.08 17.02 -12.63
N MET A 53 -10.56 18.22 -12.58
CA MET A 53 -9.29 18.59 -13.22
C MET A 53 -8.08 18.35 -12.33
N ASN A 54 -8.29 18.32 -11.00
CA ASN A 54 -7.25 18.17 -9.99
C ASN A 54 -7.55 16.93 -9.17
N ILE A 55 -6.58 16.00 -9.09
CA ILE A 55 -6.67 14.79 -8.29
C ILE A 55 -5.40 14.65 -7.45
N GLU A 56 -5.57 14.35 -6.16
CA GLU A 56 -4.49 14.08 -5.23
C GLU A 56 -4.38 12.57 -4.99
N ALA A 57 -3.15 12.04 -5.12
CA ALA A 57 -2.84 10.64 -4.83
C ALA A 57 -1.38 10.47 -4.40
N ALA A 58 -1.05 9.34 -3.79
CA ALA A 58 0.33 8.97 -3.49
C ALA A 58 1.04 8.48 -4.77
N THR A 59 2.39 8.39 -4.73
CA THR A 59 3.20 7.94 -5.89
C THR A 59 2.88 6.53 -6.36
N ASN A 60 2.36 5.66 -5.48
CA ASN A 60 1.97 4.28 -5.78
C ASN A 60 0.49 4.12 -6.16
N GLU A 61 -0.25 5.21 -6.25
CA GLU A 61 -1.66 5.22 -6.63
C GLU A 61 -1.86 5.75 -8.04
N THR A 62 -2.98 5.39 -8.65
CA THR A 62 -3.34 5.83 -10.01
C THR A 62 -4.25 7.05 -9.94
N PHE A 63 -3.86 8.13 -10.60
CA PHE A 63 -4.72 9.29 -10.84
C PHE A 63 -5.72 8.96 -11.95
N ARG A 64 -7.01 8.93 -11.62
CA ARG A 64 -8.08 8.56 -12.58
C ARG A 64 -8.96 9.75 -12.88
N TYR A 65 -8.98 10.17 -14.14
CA TYR A 65 -9.82 11.26 -14.63
C TYR A 65 -10.86 10.68 -15.59
N ASN A 66 -12.12 11.09 -15.43
CA ASN A 66 -13.17 10.76 -16.37
C ASN A 66 -13.43 11.99 -17.25
N ALA A 67 -12.97 11.90 -18.47
CA ALA A 67 -13.10 12.96 -19.48
C ALA A 67 -14.19 12.58 -20.48
N THR A 68 -14.81 13.60 -21.05
CA THR A 68 -15.87 13.46 -22.06
C THR A 68 -15.44 14.15 -23.33
N LEU A 69 -15.36 13.42 -24.43
CA LEU A 69 -15.04 13.91 -25.76
C LEU A 69 -16.34 13.98 -26.60
N HIS A 70 -16.63 15.16 -27.12
CA HIS A 70 -17.77 15.41 -28.00
C HIS A 70 -17.30 15.77 -29.41
N ASN A 71 -17.81 15.08 -30.43
CA ASN A 71 -17.62 15.43 -31.83
C ASN A 71 -18.74 16.35 -32.29
N GLY A 72 -18.45 17.66 -32.43
CA GLY A 72 -19.43 18.66 -32.87
C GLY A 72 -19.66 18.65 -34.38
N SER A 73 -18.91 17.87 -35.18
CA SER A 73 -19.10 17.77 -36.61
C SER A 73 -20.27 16.85 -36.96
N ALA A 74 -20.79 16.98 -38.19
CA ALA A 74 -21.83 16.06 -38.71
C ALA A 74 -21.24 14.71 -39.22
N LYS A 75 -19.89 14.56 -39.26
CA LYS A 75 -19.20 13.40 -39.82
C LYS A 75 -18.51 12.64 -38.73
N THR A 76 -18.32 11.34 -38.96
CA THR A 76 -17.46 10.52 -38.12
C THR A 76 -16.00 10.99 -38.21
N VAL A 77 -15.33 11.15 -37.08
CA VAL A 77 -13.97 11.66 -36.93
C VAL A 77 -13.15 10.72 -36.07
N VAL A 78 -11.90 10.47 -36.48
CA VAL A 78 -10.92 9.75 -35.67
C VAL A 78 -10.13 10.77 -34.85
N TYR A 79 -10.08 10.57 -33.54
CA TYR A 79 -9.29 11.34 -32.59
C TYR A 79 -8.13 10.52 -32.06
N ASP A 80 -6.91 11.02 -32.24
CA ASP A 80 -5.70 10.46 -31.67
C ASP A 80 -5.42 11.13 -30.32
N LEU A 81 -5.26 10.31 -29.27
CA LEU A 81 -5.02 10.74 -27.90
C LEU A 81 -3.52 10.77 -27.63
N THR A 82 -2.99 11.93 -27.31
CA THR A 82 -1.56 12.14 -27.04
C THR A 82 -1.33 13.01 -25.82
N THR A 83 -0.21 12.80 -25.13
CA THR A 83 0.18 13.56 -23.95
C THR A 83 1.69 13.58 -23.83
N ALA A 84 2.25 14.75 -23.51
CA ALA A 84 3.63 14.87 -23.07
C ALA A 84 3.69 14.61 -21.55
N MET A 85 4.41 13.57 -21.15
CA MET A 85 4.53 13.14 -19.74
C MET A 85 5.91 13.50 -19.19
N PRO A 86 6.02 13.76 -17.86
CA PRO A 86 7.31 13.78 -17.19
C PRO A 86 8.00 12.42 -17.30
N GLU A 87 9.32 12.40 -17.16
CA GLU A 87 10.12 11.18 -17.24
C GLU A 87 9.68 10.15 -16.19
N GLY A 88 9.54 8.88 -16.61
CA GLY A 88 9.14 7.77 -15.76
C GLY A 88 7.64 7.70 -15.44
N TRP A 89 6.84 8.67 -15.90
CA TRP A 89 5.38 8.62 -15.75
C TRP A 89 4.73 7.81 -16.87
N MET A 90 3.59 7.20 -16.57
CA MET A 90 2.82 6.44 -17.54
C MET A 90 1.38 6.92 -17.62
N ILE A 91 0.81 6.90 -18.85
CA ILE A 91 -0.59 7.22 -19.08
C ILE A 91 -1.27 6.09 -19.87
N ALA A 92 -2.53 5.85 -19.58
CA ALA A 92 -3.40 4.98 -20.35
C ALA A 92 -4.76 5.64 -20.54
N TYR A 93 -5.26 5.60 -21.77
CA TYR A 93 -6.63 5.99 -22.10
C TYR A 93 -7.47 4.74 -22.20
N LYS A 94 -8.68 4.74 -21.62
CA LYS A 94 -9.62 3.63 -21.70
C LYS A 94 -10.97 4.10 -22.17
N VAL A 95 -11.54 3.36 -23.10
CA VAL A 95 -12.90 3.49 -23.57
C VAL A 95 -13.58 2.14 -23.37
N ASP A 96 -14.69 2.14 -22.66
CA ASP A 96 -15.44 0.91 -22.31
C ASP A 96 -14.55 -0.19 -21.71
N GLY A 97 -13.59 0.24 -20.85
CA GLY A 97 -12.63 -0.65 -20.18
C GLY A 97 -11.41 -1.07 -21.01
N ASN A 98 -11.41 -0.85 -22.33
CA ASN A 98 -10.30 -1.19 -23.21
C ASN A 98 -9.30 -0.05 -23.35
N ARG A 99 -8.00 -0.37 -23.37
CA ARG A 99 -6.94 0.61 -23.65
C ARG A 99 -6.95 1.00 -25.11
N VAL A 100 -6.95 2.31 -25.36
CA VAL A 100 -6.95 2.88 -26.71
C VAL A 100 -5.89 3.97 -26.84
N THR A 101 -5.41 4.21 -28.05
CA THR A 101 -4.57 5.37 -28.41
C THR A 101 -5.32 6.31 -29.37
N SER A 102 -6.35 5.79 -30.03
CA SER A 102 -7.25 6.55 -30.90
C SER A 102 -8.66 6.00 -30.78
N LEU A 103 -9.64 6.81 -31.11
CA LEU A 103 -11.03 6.40 -31.14
C LEU A 103 -11.77 7.02 -32.32
N ASN A 104 -12.72 6.28 -32.87
CA ASN A 104 -13.60 6.73 -33.92
C ASN A 104 -14.90 7.22 -33.29
N LEU A 105 -15.29 8.47 -33.50
CA LEU A 105 -16.43 9.10 -32.90
C LEU A 105 -17.38 9.65 -33.96
N ASP A 106 -18.59 9.11 -34.01
CA ASP A 106 -19.61 9.54 -34.95
C ASP A 106 -20.02 11.00 -34.77
N GLY A 107 -20.56 11.58 -35.82
CA GLY A 107 -21.02 12.98 -35.82
C GLY A 107 -22.05 13.25 -34.72
N ALA A 108 -21.92 14.36 -34.04
CA ALA A 108 -22.76 14.81 -32.93
C ALA A 108 -22.84 13.81 -31.74
N LYS A 109 -21.90 12.87 -31.64
CA LYS A 109 -21.81 11.90 -30.52
C LYS A 109 -20.81 12.32 -29.48
N THR A 110 -20.96 11.72 -28.32
CA THR A 110 -20.11 11.94 -27.13
C THR A 110 -19.61 10.59 -26.65
N GLN A 111 -18.33 10.54 -26.22
CA GLN A 111 -17.71 9.34 -25.67
C GLN A 111 -16.98 9.69 -24.36
N ASP A 112 -17.21 8.88 -23.34
CA ASP A 112 -16.47 8.97 -22.09
C ASP A 112 -15.15 8.23 -22.20
N ILE A 113 -14.09 8.87 -21.71
CA ILE A 113 -12.71 8.39 -21.74
C ILE A 113 -12.18 8.41 -20.31
N SER A 114 -11.81 7.25 -19.79
CA SER A 114 -11.07 7.16 -18.53
C SER A 114 -9.58 7.34 -18.81
N ILE A 115 -8.98 8.34 -18.18
CA ILE A 115 -7.56 8.66 -18.28
C ILE A 115 -6.90 8.22 -16.97
N GLU A 116 -6.03 7.23 -17.04
CA GLU A 116 -5.29 6.70 -15.91
C GLU A 116 -3.83 7.15 -16.00
N ILE A 117 -3.35 7.84 -14.97
CA ILE A 117 -1.97 8.35 -14.91
C ILE A 117 -1.30 7.75 -13.68
N ASN A 118 -0.13 7.15 -13.87
CA ASN A 118 0.72 6.65 -12.82
C ASN A 118 1.99 7.50 -12.73
N ALA A 119 2.23 8.10 -11.56
CA ALA A 119 3.44 8.85 -11.31
C ALA A 119 4.66 7.93 -11.24
N ALA A 120 5.84 8.46 -11.52
CA ALA A 120 7.09 7.76 -11.25
C ALA A 120 7.24 7.51 -9.74
N ILE A 121 7.82 6.37 -9.35
CA ILE A 121 8.01 5.98 -7.93
C ILE A 121 8.79 7.04 -7.15
N ASN A 122 9.73 7.72 -7.81
CA ASN A 122 10.56 8.79 -7.25
C ASN A 122 10.01 10.19 -7.50
N ALA A 123 8.76 10.32 -7.96
CA ALA A 123 8.13 11.62 -8.17
C ALA A 123 8.09 12.40 -6.85
N LYS A 124 8.59 13.62 -6.87
CA LYS A 124 8.56 14.50 -5.70
C LYS A 124 7.12 14.95 -5.42
N PRO A 125 6.77 15.17 -4.15
CA PRO A 125 5.50 15.80 -3.80
C PRO A 125 5.39 17.17 -4.43
N ASP A 126 4.51 17.32 -5.42
CA ASP A 126 4.28 18.57 -6.16
C ASP A 126 3.00 18.47 -6.98
N LYS A 127 2.63 19.59 -7.63
CA LYS A 127 1.53 19.71 -8.58
C LYS A 127 2.05 19.62 -10.01
N TYR A 128 1.70 18.56 -10.70
CA TYR A 128 2.12 18.29 -12.07
C TYR A 128 0.98 18.61 -13.04
N LYS A 129 1.21 19.57 -13.93
CA LYS A 129 0.29 19.91 -15.01
C LYS A 129 0.51 18.98 -16.19
N ILE A 130 -0.54 18.31 -16.62
CA ILE A 130 -0.52 17.31 -17.68
C ILE A 130 -1.52 17.69 -18.74
N ARG A 131 -1.03 18.03 -19.93
CA ARG A 131 -1.87 18.41 -21.07
C ARG A 131 -2.14 17.20 -21.95
N VAL A 132 -3.39 16.78 -21.99
CA VAL A 132 -3.89 15.75 -22.88
C VAL A 132 -4.46 16.40 -24.14
N LYS A 133 -4.12 15.88 -25.30
CA LYS A 133 -4.61 16.32 -26.60
C LYS A 133 -5.42 15.21 -27.27
N ALA A 134 -6.56 15.60 -27.83
CA ALA A 134 -7.32 14.78 -28.79
C ALA A 134 -7.20 15.47 -30.14
N SER A 135 -6.39 14.90 -31.03
CA SER A 135 -6.08 15.47 -32.34
C SER A 135 -6.81 14.72 -33.44
N SER A 136 -7.40 15.45 -34.36
CA SER A 136 -8.07 14.92 -35.53
C SER A 136 -7.64 15.64 -36.79
N ALA A 137 -8.15 15.21 -37.95
CA ALA A 137 -7.90 15.86 -39.21
C ALA A 137 -8.53 17.27 -39.33
N ILE A 138 -9.54 17.58 -38.48
CA ILE A 138 -10.30 18.84 -38.56
C ILE A 138 -10.06 19.77 -37.38
N ASP A 139 -9.70 19.25 -36.20
CA ASP A 139 -9.46 20.03 -34.99
C ASP A 139 -8.44 19.37 -34.05
N THR A 140 -7.97 20.12 -33.08
CA THR A 140 -7.17 19.62 -31.97
C THR A 140 -7.73 20.20 -30.68
N LEU A 141 -8.21 19.33 -29.84
CA LEU A 141 -8.78 19.66 -28.53
C LEU A 141 -7.74 19.40 -27.46
N ALA A 142 -7.65 20.26 -26.47
CA ALA A 142 -6.73 20.12 -25.35
C ALA A 142 -7.48 20.13 -24.03
N LEU A 143 -7.01 19.29 -23.11
CA LEU A 143 -7.51 19.14 -21.75
C LEU A 143 -6.33 19.28 -20.80
N ASP A 144 -6.36 20.26 -19.91
CA ASP A 144 -5.36 20.46 -18.89
C ASP A 144 -5.79 19.75 -17.59
N LEU A 145 -5.00 18.77 -17.17
CA LEU A 145 -5.17 18.02 -15.92
C LEU A 145 -4.08 18.42 -14.93
N GLU A 146 -4.37 18.30 -13.65
CA GLU A 146 -3.41 18.52 -12.57
C GLU A 146 -3.35 17.28 -11.67
N ALA A 147 -2.21 16.60 -11.64
CA ALA A 147 -1.93 15.52 -10.73
C ALA A 147 -1.13 16.04 -9.53
N VAL A 148 -1.71 15.98 -8.33
CA VAL A 148 -1.06 16.40 -7.09
C VAL A 148 -0.49 15.17 -6.40
N VAL A 149 0.83 15.02 -6.47
CA VAL A 149 1.55 13.92 -5.83
C VAL A 149 1.68 14.24 -4.34
N LYS A 150 1.07 13.39 -3.49
CA LYS A 150 1.27 13.44 -2.04
C LYS A 150 2.55 12.73 -1.66
N GLY A 151 3.25 13.30 -0.69
CA GLY A 151 4.41 12.65 -0.10
C GLY A 151 4.01 11.41 0.70
N SER A 152 4.93 10.46 0.74
CA SER A 152 4.79 9.22 1.51
C SER A 152 5.85 9.14 2.61
N TYR A 153 5.48 8.54 3.74
CA TYR A 153 6.38 8.20 4.82
C TYR A 153 6.60 6.69 4.80
N SER A 154 7.85 6.26 4.75
CA SER A 154 8.20 4.83 4.78
C SER A 154 9.58 4.63 5.36
N LEU A 155 9.68 3.74 6.35
CA LEU A 155 10.92 3.30 6.97
C LEU A 155 11.23 1.86 6.60
N GLU A 156 12.51 1.57 6.47
CA GLU A 156 13.05 0.22 6.37
C GLU A 156 14.19 0.08 7.38
N LEU A 157 14.24 -1.06 8.08
CA LEU A 157 15.33 -1.42 8.99
C LEU A 157 15.93 -2.74 8.56
N THR A 158 17.22 -2.73 8.28
CA THR A 158 17.96 -3.90 7.80
C THR A 158 19.39 -3.89 8.35
N THR A 159 20.25 -4.72 7.80
CA THR A 159 21.71 -4.70 8.04
C THR A 159 22.44 -4.38 6.75
N PRO A 160 23.71 -3.97 6.79
CA PRO A 160 24.52 -3.73 5.59
C PRO A 160 24.57 -4.93 4.63
N THR A 161 24.46 -6.14 5.15
CA THR A 161 24.50 -7.40 4.37
C THR A 161 23.12 -7.99 4.09
N GLY A 162 22.05 -7.44 4.68
CA GLY A 162 20.70 -8.02 4.66
C GLY A 162 20.54 -9.24 5.56
N ARG A 163 21.58 -9.71 6.24
CA ARG A 163 21.53 -10.88 7.13
C ARG A 163 21.01 -10.48 8.52
N LEU A 164 19.89 -11.05 8.94
CA LEU A 164 19.26 -10.81 10.23
C LEU A 164 19.60 -11.88 11.26
N SER A 165 20.89 -12.22 11.36
CA SER A 165 21.36 -13.15 12.38
C SER A 165 22.81 -12.84 12.78
N ASP A 166 23.14 -13.06 14.05
CA ASP A 166 24.50 -12.90 14.58
C ASP A 166 24.77 -13.92 15.72
N GLU A 167 26.03 -14.04 16.12
CA GLU A 167 26.49 -14.91 17.18
C GLU A 167 27.09 -14.11 18.32
N VAL A 168 26.83 -14.54 19.54
CA VAL A 168 27.34 -13.91 20.75
C VAL A 168 27.72 -14.96 21.78
N THR A 169 28.74 -14.69 22.59
CA THR A 169 29.10 -15.55 23.71
C THR A 169 28.32 -15.14 24.97
N SER A 170 27.85 -16.10 25.75
CA SER A 170 27.23 -15.84 27.06
C SER A 170 28.16 -14.99 27.94
N GLY A 171 27.62 -13.92 28.55
CA GLY A 171 28.37 -12.99 29.37
C GLY A 171 29.20 -11.96 28.58
N SER A 172 28.91 -11.77 27.29
CA SER A 172 29.63 -10.81 26.46
C SER A 172 28.71 -9.77 25.81
N GLN A 173 29.32 -8.70 25.32
CA GLN A 173 28.68 -7.67 24.55
C GLN A 173 28.91 -7.91 23.05
N ARG A 174 27.91 -7.60 22.23
CA ARG A 174 27.97 -7.71 20.77
C ARG A 174 27.44 -6.44 20.13
N GLU A 175 28.16 -5.91 19.15
CA GLU A 175 27.72 -4.81 18.33
C GLU A 175 27.04 -5.37 17.07
N ILE A 176 25.79 -4.97 16.86
CA ILE A 176 24.98 -5.32 15.68
C ILE A 176 24.83 -4.07 14.84
N HIS A 177 25.32 -4.10 13.63
CA HIS A 177 25.20 -3.00 12.67
C HIS A 177 23.85 -3.06 11.97
N LEU A 178 23.04 -2.04 12.18
CA LEU A 178 21.74 -1.85 11.55
C LEU A 178 21.78 -0.65 10.61
N VAL A 179 20.96 -0.67 9.58
CA VAL A 179 20.78 0.42 8.63
C VAL A 179 19.31 0.82 8.62
N ALA A 180 19.03 2.04 9.05
CA ALA A 180 17.73 2.67 8.87
C ALA A 180 17.70 3.39 7.52
N LYS A 181 16.71 3.14 6.71
CA LYS A 181 16.51 3.77 5.39
C LYS A 181 15.14 4.41 5.31
N ASN A 182 15.09 5.65 4.86
CA ASN A 182 13.85 6.31 4.48
C ASN A 182 13.54 5.94 3.02
N THR A 183 12.59 5.05 2.81
CA THR A 183 12.11 4.64 1.49
C THR A 183 10.91 5.46 1.01
N GLY A 184 10.46 6.42 1.84
CA GLY A 184 9.42 7.38 1.48
C GLY A 184 9.96 8.56 0.68
N THR A 185 9.07 9.51 0.37
CA THR A 185 9.38 10.73 -0.38
C THR A 185 9.45 11.98 0.49
N LEU A 186 9.06 11.88 1.76
CA LEU A 186 9.13 12.95 2.76
C LEU A 186 10.20 12.67 3.82
N PRO A 187 10.83 13.72 4.39
CA PRO A 187 11.75 13.54 5.51
C PRO A 187 11.02 12.98 6.73
N LEU A 188 11.70 12.12 7.47
CA LEU A 188 11.24 11.54 8.72
C LEU A 188 11.99 12.20 9.87
N ASN A 189 11.26 12.73 10.84
CA ASN A 189 11.83 13.39 12.01
C ASN A 189 11.57 12.57 13.25
N ASP A 190 12.44 12.74 14.26
CA ASP A 190 12.28 12.18 15.60
C ASP A 190 12.10 10.67 15.61
N ILE A 191 12.97 9.93 14.89
CA ILE A 191 12.91 8.47 14.85
C ILE A 191 13.49 7.90 16.14
N GLU A 192 12.65 7.20 16.88
CA GLU A 192 12.99 6.49 18.11
C GLU A 192 13.38 5.05 17.81
N LEU A 193 14.39 4.57 18.56
CA LEU A 193 14.85 3.19 18.48
C LEU A 193 14.43 2.43 19.74
N SER A 194 14.00 1.19 19.57
CA SER A 194 13.65 0.30 20.66
C SER A 194 14.00 -1.14 20.32
N SER A 195 14.08 -1.99 21.33
CA SER A 195 14.33 -3.42 21.16
C SER A 195 13.41 -4.24 22.05
N GLN A 196 12.97 -5.36 21.53
CA GLN A 196 12.32 -6.41 22.29
C GLN A 196 13.28 -7.59 22.40
N LEU A 197 13.77 -7.83 23.61
CA LEU A 197 14.86 -8.77 23.89
C LEU A 197 14.40 -9.87 24.84
N PRO A 198 15.12 -11.01 24.90
CA PRO A 198 14.97 -12.00 25.95
C PRO A 198 15.17 -11.38 27.35
N SER A 199 14.61 -12.06 28.38
CA SER A 199 14.67 -11.56 29.77
C SER A 199 16.12 -11.30 30.22
N LYS A 200 16.34 -10.16 30.88
CA LYS A 200 17.63 -9.67 31.41
C LYS A 200 18.69 -9.28 30.37
N TRP A 201 18.34 -9.31 29.07
CA TRP A 201 19.23 -8.75 28.05
C TRP A 201 19.00 -7.24 27.94
N GLU A 202 20.05 -6.52 27.59
CA GLU A 202 20.03 -5.06 27.44
C GLU A 202 20.57 -4.68 26.07
N CYS A 203 20.04 -3.60 25.49
CA CYS A 203 20.54 -3.05 24.24
C CYS A 203 20.55 -1.52 24.31
N ASN A 204 21.69 -0.93 23.92
CA ASN A 204 21.84 0.49 23.75
C ASN A 204 22.12 0.81 22.28
N PHE A 205 21.54 1.88 21.77
CA PHE A 205 21.69 2.29 20.38
C PHE A 205 22.60 3.52 20.25
N GLU A 206 23.44 3.53 19.22
CA GLU A 206 24.25 4.67 18.80
C GLU A 206 24.00 4.96 17.31
N PRO A 207 23.38 6.12 16.99
CA PRO A 207 22.82 7.12 17.89
C PRO A 207 21.56 6.61 18.63
N ALA A 208 21.30 7.13 19.84
CA ALA A 208 20.13 6.76 20.64
C ALA A 208 18.81 7.23 20.00
N LYS A 209 18.86 8.27 19.16
CA LYS A 209 17.72 8.84 18.42
C LYS A 209 18.23 9.43 17.10
N ILE A 210 17.45 9.30 16.03
CA ILE A 210 17.74 9.96 14.75
C ILE A 210 16.82 11.18 14.64
N GLN A 211 17.40 12.38 14.65
CA GLN A 211 16.62 13.62 14.61
C GLN A 211 15.92 13.84 13.28
N GLN A 212 16.61 13.56 12.17
CA GLN A 212 16.08 13.71 10.83
C GLN A 212 16.69 12.68 9.89
N LEU A 213 15.87 12.10 9.02
CA LEU A 213 16.28 11.19 7.95
C LEU A 213 15.57 11.62 6.66
N ASP A 214 16.30 12.27 5.76
CA ASP A 214 15.77 12.76 4.50
C ASP A 214 15.33 11.61 3.58
N ALA A 215 14.45 11.91 2.66
CA ALA A 215 13.93 10.96 1.67
C ALA A 215 15.06 10.28 0.88
N GLY A 216 15.03 8.96 0.78
CA GLY A 216 16.03 8.15 0.09
C GLY A 216 17.38 8.03 0.79
N LYS A 217 17.56 8.63 1.98
CA LYS A 217 18.81 8.55 2.76
C LYS A 217 18.79 7.37 3.73
N THR A 218 20.01 7.00 4.16
CA THR A 218 20.28 5.96 5.15
C THR A 218 21.06 6.51 6.32
N VAL A 219 20.88 5.91 7.49
CA VAL A 219 21.69 6.15 8.70
C VAL A 219 22.11 4.81 9.28
N ASP A 220 23.40 4.68 9.57
CA ASP A 220 23.95 3.53 10.27
C ASP A 220 23.69 3.66 11.77
N ILE A 221 23.30 2.54 12.39
CA ILE A 221 22.97 2.41 13.79
C ILE A 221 23.76 1.25 14.35
N ILE A 222 24.44 1.46 15.47
CA ILE A 222 25.10 0.40 16.22
C ILE A 222 24.21 0.03 17.40
N ALA A 223 23.69 -1.20 17.41
CA ALA A 223 22.97 -1.77 18.54
C ALA A 223 23.95 -2.58 19.41
N LYS A 224 24.31 -2.03 20.57
CA LYS A 224 25.21 -2.67 21.55
C LYS A 224 24.39 -3.59 22.44
N LEU A 225 24.37 -4.87 22.08
CA LEU A 225 23.64 -5.92 22.78
C LEU A 225 24.50 -6.51 23.92
N ASN A 226 23.99 -6.50 25.13
CA ASN A 226 24.61 -7.10 26.31
C ASN A 226 23.86 -8.38 26.68
N VAL A 227 24.56 -9.51 26.63
CA VAL A 227 24.02 -10.84 26.97
C VAL A 227 24.50 -11.22 28.36
N PRO A 228 23.62 -11.48 29.32
CA PRO A 228 24.00 -11.79 30.70
C PRO A 228 24.85 -13.07 30.82
N ASP A 229 25.70 -13.10 31.85
CA ASP A 229 26.34 -14.32 32.27
C ASP A 229 25.31 -15.43 32.54
N LYS A 230 25.68 -16.68 32.28
CA LYS A 230 24.82 -17.86 32.46
C LYS A 230 23.60 -17.92 31.52
N THR A 231 23.60 -17.13 30.44
CA THR A 231 22.63 -17.35 29.36
C THR A 231 22.89 -18.73 28.73
N ILE A 232 21.87 -19.56 28.65
CA ILE A 232 21.97 -20.90 28.09
C ILE A 232 22.30 -20.82 26.60
N ALA A 233 23.21 -21.66 26.10
CA ALA A 233 23.50 -21.73 24.68
C ALA A 233 22.25 -22.13 23.88
N GLY A 234 21.99 -21.46 22.78
CA GLY A 234 20.82 -21.69 21.97
C GLY A 234 20.47 -20.51 21.06
N ASP A 235 19.34 -20.61 20.40
CA ASP A 235 18.82 -19.60 19.48
C ASP A 235 17.80 -18.71 20.20
N TYR A 236 17.98 -17.42 20.09
CA TYR A 236 17.12 -16.41 20.70
C TYR A 236 16.61 -15.45 19.64
N ALA A 237 15.32 -15.12 19.72
CA ALA A 237 14.72 -14.10 18.90
C ALA A 237 14.83 -12.74 19.60
N SER A 238 15.29 -11.73 18.86
CA SER A 238 15.33 -10.33 19.28
C SER A 238 14.74 -9.47 18.18
N THR A 239 13.92 -8.49 18.51
CA THR A 239 13.34 -7.58 17.53
C THR A 239 13.81 -6.18 17.78
N PHE A 240 14.41 -5.56 16.77
CA PHE A 240 14.76 -4.14 16.77
C PHE A 240 13.69 -3.38 16.01
N THR A 241 13.26 -2.26 16.56
CA THR A 241 12.19 -1.43 16.00
C THR A 241 12.67 0.01 15.91
N ILE A 242 12.43 0.62 14.77
CA ILE A 242 12.53 2.07 14.58
C ILE A 242 11.14 2.62 14.27
N ARG A 243 10.77 3.74 14.85
CA ARG A 243 9.46 4.35 14.65
C ARG A 243 9.51 5.85 14.79
N ASN A 244 8.58 6.50 14.10
CA ASN A 244 8.21 7.89 14.38
C ASN A 244 6.68 8.03 14.33
N ALA A 245 6.17 9.26 14.33
CA ALA A 245 4.73 9.52 14.28
C ALA A 245 4.02 8.98 13.02
N ASN A 246 4.76 8.81 11.91
CA ASN A 246 4.18 8.55 10.58
C ASN A 246 4.50 7.16 10.03
N SER A 247 5.57 6.50 10.52
CA SER A 247 6.03 5.21 9.98
C SER A 247 6.77 4.41 11.04
N ASN A 248 6.79 3.08 10.86
CA ASN A 248 7.59 2.18 11.67
C ASN A 248 8.23 1.09 10.81
N ALA A 249 9.34 0.53 11.28
CA ALA A 249 9.98 -0.64 10.69
C ALA A 249 10.58 -1.53 11.78
N GLN A 250 10.60 -2.82 11.52
CA GLN A 250 11.10 -3.84 12.45
C GLN A 250 12.05 -4.79 11.75
N ALA A 251 13.10 -5.19 12.46
CA ALA A 251 14.01 -6.25 12.05
C ALA A 251 14.02 -7.35 13.12
N ALA A 252 13.51 -8.53 12.75
CA ALA A 252 13.54 -9.71 13.61
C ALA A 252 14.89 -10.41 13.45
N PHE A 253 15.67 -10.41 14.51
CA PHE A 253 17.02 -10.97 14.56
C PHE A 253 17.03 -12.31 15.25
N ARG A 254 17.80 -13.27 14.71
CA ARG A 254 18.17 -14.51 15.36
C ARG A 254 19.55 -14.39 15.96
N ILE A 255 19.66 -14.45 17.28
CA ILE A 255 20.91 -14.39 18.02
C ILE A 255 21.28 -15.79 18.50
N ILE A 256 22.43 -16.29 18.07
CA ILE A 256 22.95 -17.59 18.46
C ILE A 256 23.89 -17.40 19.63
N VAL A 257 23.49 -17.84 20.81
CA VAL A 257 24.34 -17.77 22.02
C VAL A 257 25.22 -19.01 22.10
N LYS A 258 26.53 -18.80 22.22
CA LYS A 258 27.54 -19.82 22.44
C LYS A 258 28.03 -19.80 23.89
N THR A 259 28.44 -20.97 24.41
CA THR A 259 29.08 -21.05 25.74
C THR A 259 30.46 -20.43 25.73
N SER A 260 30.83 -19.78 26.84
CA SER A 260 32.20 -19.31 27.03
C SER A 260 33.16 -20.46 27.19
N LEU A 261 34.25 -20.49 26.40
CA LEU A 261 35.28 -21.52 26.49
C LEU A 261 36.00 -21.52 27.85
N LEU A 262 36.08 -20.34 28.50
CA LEU A 262 36.72 -20.22 29.84
C LEU A 262 35.97 -21.03 30.91
N SER A 263 34.66 -21.13 30.84
CA SER A 263 33.85 -21.89 31.79
C SER A 263 34.18 -23.41 31.75
N GLY A 264 34.50 -23.95 30.57
CA GLY A 264 34.94 -25.34 30.41
C GLY A 264 36.37 -25.60 30.96
N TRP A 265 37.29 -24.67 30.73
CA TRP A 265 38.69 -24.78 31.19
C TRP A 265 38.84 -24.77 32.72
N LEU A 266 38.04 -24.00 33.43
CA LEU A 266 38.02 -23.98 34.91
C LEU A 266 37.59 -25.32 35.46
N GLY A 267 36.61 -26.00 34.85
CA GLY A 267 36.22 -27.37 35.23
C GLY A 267 37.33 -28.40 34.99
N ILE A 268 38.01 -28.33 33.85
CA ILE A 268 39.16 -29.21 33.55
C ILE A 268 40.28 -28.97 34.52
N LEU A 269 40.62 -27.72 34.87
CA LEU A 269 41.67 -27.36 35.82
C LEU A 269 41.36 -27.92 37.21
N VAL A 270 40.12 -27.81 37.69
CA VAL A 270 39.69 -28.39 38.99
C VAL A 270 39.82 -29.91 38.99
N ILE A 271 39.42 -30.57 37.90
CA ILE A 271 39.58 -32.03 37.77
C ILE A 271 41.05 -32.42 37.77
N LEU A 272 41.91 -31.72 37.06
CA LEU A 272 43.34 -32.00 37.05
C LEU A 272 43.98 -31.74 38.41
N LEU A 273 43.58 -30.69 39.13
CA LEU A 273 44.05 -30.44 40.52
C LEU A 273 43.60 -31.56 41.48
N ALA A 274 42.33 -31.97 41.36
CA ALA A 274 41.81 -33.07 42.18
C ALA A 274 42.55 -34.41 41.90
N ALA A 275 42.75 -34.71 40.61
CA ALA A 275 43.49 -35.92 40.21
C ALA A 275 44.96 -35.85 40.67
N GLY A 276 45.59 -34.69 40.53
CA GLY A 276 46.95 -34.45 41.03
C GLY A 276 47.07 -34.59 42.54
N LEU A 277 46.08 -34.08 43.29
CA LEU A 277 46.01 -34.24 44.73
C LEU A 277 45.86 -35.72 45.17
N VAL A 278 44.97 -36.43 44.53
CA VAL A 278 44.77 -37.87 44.75
C VAL A 278 46.05 -38.64 44.43
N TYR A 279 46.67 -38.37 43.30
CA TYR A 279 47.96 -38.99 42.94
C TYR A 279 49.06 -38.69 43.97
N TYR A 280 49.15 -37.42 44.42
CA TYR A 280 50.11 -37.03 45.47
C TYR A 280 49.85 -37.76 46.78
N LEU A 281 48.62 -37.87 47.23
CA LEU A 281 48.26 -38.61 48.47
C LEU A 281 48.54 -40.09 48.35
N ILE A 282 48.26 -40.74 47.24
CA ILE A 282 48.57 -42.15 46.99
C ILE A 282 50.08 -42.37 47.04
N ARG A 283 50.90 -41.49 46.42
CA ARG A 283 52.35 -41.60 46.42
C ARG A 283 52.97 -41.37 47.79
N LYS A 284 52.38 -40.47 48.59
CA LYS A 284 52.90 -40.09 49.93
C LYS A 284 52.48 -41.10 51.01
N TYR A 285 51.27 -41.58 50.95
CA TYR A 285 50.70 -42.39 52.01
C TYR A 285 50.34 -43.82 51.57
N GLY A 286 50.37 -44.15 50.29
CA GLY A 286 49.98 -45.47 49.77
C GLY A 286 51.08 -46.53 49.78
N ARG A 287 52.23 -46.35 50.45
CA ARG A 287 53.25 -47.38 50.68
C ARG A 287 52.98 -48.09 52.04
N ARG A 288 52.26 -49.10 51.97
CA ARG A 288 52.44 -50.27 52.86
C ARG A 288 52.75 -51.51 52.05
#